data_19f80ade81ed8e0ca91f34be4bc40119
#
_entry.id   19f80ade81ed8e0ca91f34be4bc40119
#
_cell.length_a   1.000
_cell.length_b   1.000
_cell.length_c   1.000
_cell.angle_alpha   90.00
_cell.angle_beta   90.00
_cell.angle_gamma   90.00
#
_symmetry.space_group_name_H-M   'P 1'
#
loop_
_entity.id
_entity.type
_entity.pdbx_description
1 polymer ?
#
loop_
_entity_poly.entity_id
_entity_poly.type
_entity_poly.pdbx_seq_one_letter_code
_entity_poly.pdbx_strand_id
1 'polypeptide(L)'
;IYSSMDHFDNYPDYFDSNPEKPGKGEVRTITGNWNLPEEPPKTLLLVTDALGAFLASIKGKREETARIRELLSVESADEFKILVQYWRKDGMHNDDTTMVVVTDDRYDEAFKRQEEWVW
;
A
#
# COMPACT_ATOMS: atom_id res chain seq x y z
N ILE A 1 -8.52 7.25 0.06
CA ILE A 1 -7.98 5.91 -0.13
C ILE A 1 -8.07 5.58 -1.60
N TYR A 2 -6.94 5.35 -2.22
CA TYR A 2 -6.86 4.98 -3.63
C TYR A 2 -6.95 3.46 -3.74
N SER A 3 -7.94 2.97 -4.46
CA SER A 3 -8.18 1.54 -4.64
C SER A 3 -8.30 1.11 -6.10
N SER A 4 -8.09 2.03 -7.03
CA SER A 4 -8.10 1.75 -8.46
C SER A 4 -6.99 2.50 -9.20
N MET A 5 -6.65 2.04 -10.40
CA MET A 5 -5.64 2.67 -11.26
C MET A 5 -6.00 4.10 -11.67
N ASP A 6 -7.28 4.43 -11.71
CA ASP A 6 -7.76 5.75 -12.15
C ASP A 6 -7.34 6.89 -11.21
N HIS A 7 -6.88 6.56 -10.00
CA HIS A 7 -6.40 7.53 -9.03
C HIS A 7 -4.88 7.82 -9.13
N PHE A 8 -4.15 7.07 -9.96
CA PHE A 8 -2.71 7.24 -10.13
C PHE A 8 -2.42 7.92 -11.47
N ASP A 9 -2.41 9.25 -11.45
CA ASP A 9 -2.09 10.06 -12.61
C ASP A 9 -0.88 10.99 -12.34
N ASN A 10 -0.50 11.78 -13.34
CA ASN A 10 0.61 12.73 -13.21
C ASN A 10 0.19 14.04 -12.52
N TYR A 11 -1.03 14.15 -12.07
CA TYR A 11 -1.60 15.34 -11.44
C TYR A 11 -2.33 14.98 -10.13
N PRO A 12 -1.63 14.38 -9.16
CA PRO A 12 -2.27 13.97 -7.92
C PRO A 12 -2.83 15.16 -7.16
N ASP A 13 -3.87 14.92 -6.39
CA ASP A 13 -4.33 15.88 -5.39
C ASP A 13 -3.23 16.12 -4.36
N TYR A 14 -2.99 17.37 -4.02
CA TYR A 14 -1.95 17.75 -3.07
C TYR A 14 -2.43 18.86 -2.13
N PHE A 15 -1.76 18.94 -0.99
CA PHE A 15 -1.87 20.06 -0.07
C PHE A 15 -0.61 20.91 -0.18
N ASP A 16 -0.79 22.21 -0.45
CA ASP A 16 0.29 23.17 -0.45
C ASP A 16 0.32 23.88 0.91
N SER A 17 1.49 23.97 1.52
CA SER A 17 1.71 24.73 2.75
C SER A 17 1.71 26.24 2.53
N ASN A 18 1.73 26.70 1.29
CA ASN A 18 1.64 28.09 0.94
C ASN A 18 0.15 28.56 0.99
N PRO A 19 -0.23 29.46 1.91
CA PRO A 19 -1.61 29.90 2.04
C PRO A 19 -2.15 30.66 0.81
N GLU A 20 -1.26 31.18 -0.03
CA GLU A 20 -1.62 31.86 -1.29
C GLU A 20 -1.92 30.89 -2.44
N LYS A 21 -1.53 29.64 -2.29
CA LYS A 21 -1.78 28.55 -3.25
C LYS A 21 -2.49 27.40 -2.57
N PRO A 22 -3.80 27.52 -2.32
CA PRO A 22 -4.53 26.42 -1.72
C PRO A 22 -4.38 25.17 -2.59
N GLY A 23 -3.97 24.06 -1.96
CA GLY A 23 -3.89 22.79 -2.62
C GLY A 23 -5.23 22.36 -3.23
N LYS A 24 -5.18 21.55 -4.26
CA LYS A 24 -6.38 21.03 -4.91
C LYS A 24 -6.97 19.81 -4.20
N GLY A 25 -6.26 19.30 -3.19
CA GLY A 25 -6.67 18.12 -2.45
C GLY A 25 -7.79 18.42 -1.42
N GLU A 26 -8.70 17.50 -1.30
CA GLU A 26 -9.73 17.50 -0.25
C GLU A 26 -9.23 16.67 0.94
N VAL A 27 -9.27 17.23 2.15
CA VAL A 27 -8.97 16.46 3.36
C VAL A 27 -10.08 15.44 3.60
N ARG A 28 -9.77 14.18 3.42
CA ARG A 28 -10.65 13.07 3.78
C ARG A 28 -10.14 12.42 5.04
N THR A 29 -10.91 12.51 6.10
CA THR A 29 -10.60 11.83 7.36
C THR A 29 -11.42 10.56 7.46
N ILE A 30 -10.75 9.44 7.67
CA ILE A 30 -11.37 8.18 7.98
C ILE A 30 -10.97 7.83 9.40
N THR A 31 -11.97 7.70 10.26
CA THR A 31 -11.78 7.31 11.65
C THR A 31 -12.27 5.89 11.86
N GLY A 32 -11.47 5.07 12.53
CA GLY A 32 -11.82 3.70 12.88
C GLY A 32 -11.08 3.26 14.14
N ASN A 33 -11.60 2.23 14.79
CA ASN A 33 -10.89 1.57 15.88
C ASN A 33 -9.89 0.57 15.29
N TRP A 34 -8.63 0.71 15.70
CA TRP A 34 -7.56 -0.15 15.23
C TRP A 34 -7.56 -1.54 15.92
N ASN A 35 -7.83 -1.56 17.21
CA ASN A 35 -7.68 -2.75 18.06
C ASN A 35 -9.01 -3.18 18.69
N LEU A 36 -9.98 -3.60 17.88
CA LEU A 36 -11.16 -4.28 18.41
C LEU A 36 -10.83 -5.78 18.61
N PRO A 37 -10.95 -6.33 19.82
CA PRO A 37 -10.58 -7.72 20.09
C PRO A 37 -11.35 -8.75 19.26
N GLU A 38 -12.54 -8.38 18.81
CA GLU A 38 -13.46 -9.23 18.05
C GLU A 38 -13.20 -9.18 16.54
N GLU A 39 -12.43 -8.19 16.09
CA GLU A 39 -12.07 -8.05 14.67
C GLU A 39 -10.73 -8.74 14.36
N PRO A 40 -10.54 -9.21 13.11
CA PRO A 40 -9.24 -9.73 12.70
C PRO A 40 -8.17 -8.63 12.79
N PRO A 41 -6.90 -9.00 13.06
CA PRO A 41 -5.78 -8.08 13.04
C PRO A 41 -5.70 -7.30 11.72
N LYS A 42 -5.33 -6.04 11.82
CA LYS A 42 -5.28 -5.13 10.67
C LYS A 42 -3.84 -4.79 10.31
N THR A 43 -3.63 -4.62 9.02
CA THR A 43 -2.37 -4.11 8.47
C THR A 43 -2.68 -2.87 7.64
N LEU A 44 -1.96 -1.79 7.90
CA LEU A 44 -2.00 -0.58 7.08
C LEU A 44 -0.70 -0.48 6.29
N LEU A 45 -0.84 -0.38 4.98
CA LEU A 45 0.26 -0.11 4.06
C LEU A 45 0.19 1.34 3.60
N LEU A 46 1.25 2.09 3.83
CA LEU A 46 1.46 3.41 3.24
C LEU A 46 2.54 3.25 2.18
N VAL A 47 2.22 3.57 0.96
CA VAL A 47 3.09 3.34 -0.20
C VAL A 47 3.12 4.56 -1.11
N THR A 48 4.22 4.73 -1.82
CA THR A 48 4.31 5.72 -2.90
C THR A 48 3.48 5.29 -4.11
N ASP A 49 3.21 6.23 -5.00
CA ASP A 49 2.32 6.06 -6.15
C ASP A 49 2.71 4.91 -7.09
N ALA A 50 4.01 4.77 -7.41
CA ALA A 50 4.49 3.68 -8.26
C ALA A 50 4.14 2.29 -7.70
N LEU A 51 4.34 2.09 -6.39
CA LEU A 51 3.99 0.84 -5.73
C LEU A 51 2.49 0.68 -5.58
N GLY A 52 1.77 1.75 -5.24
CA GLY A 52 0.32 1.76 -5.13
C GLY A 52 -0.36 1.42 -6.45
N ALA A 53 0.10 2.03 -7.55
CA ALA A 53 -0.40 1.74 -8.90
C ALA A 53 -0.15 0.27 -9.30
N PHE A 54 1.03 -0.25 -9.01
CA PHE A 54 1.33 -1.66 -9.28
C PHE A 54 0.41 -2.59 -8.49
N LEU A 55 0.24 -2.38 -7.18
CA LEU A 55 -0.67 -3.18 -6.35
C LEU A 55 -2.12 -3.08 -6.86
N ALA A 56 -2.58 -1.88 -7.20
CA ALA A 56 -3.91 -1.69 -7.77
C ALA A 56 -4.08 -2.44 -9.12
N SER A 57 -3.03 -2.52 -9.92
CA SER A 57 -3.04 -3.23 -11.21
C SER A 57 -3.21 -4.75 -11.09
N ILE A 58 -2.78 -5.32 -9.97
CA ILE A 58 -2.88 -6.77 -9.70
C ILE A 58 -4.12 -7.14 -8.87
N LYS A 59 -4.85 -6.16 -8.35
CA LYS A 59 -6.05 -6.38 -7.56
C LYS A 59 -7.07 -7.25 -8.29
N GLY A 60 -7.55 -8.29 -7.64
CA GLY A 60 -8.47 -9.27 -8.21
C GLY A 60 -7.84 -10.28 -9.17
N LYS A 61 -6.51 -10.20 -9.39
CA LYS A 61 -5.81 -11.17 -10.23
C LYS A 61 -5.28 -12.35 -9.40
N ARG A 62 -4.99 -13.44 -10.09
CA ARG A 62 -4.52 -14.69 -9.46
C ARG A 62 -3.25 -14.50 -8.62
N GLU A 63 -2.38 -13.59 -9.02
CA GLU A 63 -1.11 -13.29 -8.33
C GLU A 63 -1.23 -12.36 -7.12
N GLU A 64 -2.38 -11.73 -6.89
CA GLU A 64 -2.56 -10.72 -5.84
C GLU A 64 -2.08 -11.18 -4.47
N THR A 65 -2.63 -12.29 -3.99
CA THR A 65 -2.28 -12.81 -2.65
C THR A 65 -0.79 -13.13 -2.52
N ALA A 66 -0.19 -13.72 -3.54
CA ALA A 66 1.22 -14.06 -3.55
C ALA A 66 2.10 -12.81 -3.49
N ARG A 67 1.77 -11.78 -4.27
CA ARG A 67 2.51 -10.51 -4.31
C ARG A 67 2.41 -9.74 -3.00
N ILE A 68 1.23 -9.69 -2.39
CA ILE A 68 1.07 -9.03 -1.09
C ILE A 68 1.84 -9.78 0.00
N ARG A 69 1.82 -11.10 0.01
CA ARG A 69 2.62 -11.88 0.95
C ARG A 69 4.13 -11.66 0.77
N GLU A 70 4.59 -11.63 -0.46
CA GLU A 70 5.98 -11.33 -0.80
C GLU A 70 6.39 -9.95 -0.26
N LEU A 71 5.56 -8.93 -0.46
CA LEU A 71 5.78 -7.59 0.03
C LEU A 71 5.84 -7.52 1.56
N LEU A 72 4.90 -8.16 2.24
CA LEU A 72 4.81 -8.15 3.70
C LEU A 72 5.84 -9.05 4.39
N SER A 73 6.52 -9.90 3.63
CA SER A 73 7.61 -10.76 4.14
C SER A 73 8.98 -10.11 4.08
N VAL A 74 9.08 -8.90 3.56
CA VAL A 74 10.32 -8.13 3.50
C VAL A 74 10.74 -7.71 4.90
N GLU A 75 11.95 -8.08 5.32
CA GLU A 75 12.49 -7.79 6.65
C GLU A 75 13.62 -6.74 6.62
N SER A 76 14.13 -6.38 5.44
CA SER A 76 15.22 -5.43 5.30
C SER A 76 15.08 -4.51 4.09
N ALA A 77 15.76 -3.37 4.13
CA ALA A 77 15.81 -2.45 3.00
C ALA A 77 16.42 -3.07 1.74
N ASP A 78 17.39 -3.97 1.89
CA ASP A 78 18.02 -4.66 0.76
C ASP A 78 17.06 -5.64 0.10
N GLU A 79 16.30 -6.40 0.88
CA GLU A 79 15.25 -7.28 0.36
C GLU A 79 14.16 -6.47 -0.35
N PHE A 80 13.72 -5.36 0.23
CA PHE A 80 12.77 -4.47 -0.42
C PHE A 80 13.28 -3.96 -1.76
N LYS A 81 14.53 -3.53 -1.82
CA LYS A 81 15.17 -3.07 -3.05
C LYS A 81 15.20 -4.15 -4.13
N ILE A 82 15.54 -5.39 -3.76
CA ILE A 82 15.55 -6.53 -4.67
C ILE A 82 14.14 -6.80 -5.21
N LEU A 83 13.14 -6.82 -4.32
CA LEU A 83 11.75 -7.03 -4.69
C LEU A 83 11.24 -5.96 -5.66
N VAL A 84 11.49 -4.69 -5.37
CA VAL A 84 11.13 -3.56 -6.23
C VAL A 84 11.79 -3.68 -7.60
N GLN A 85 13.07 -4.04 -7.66
CA GLN A 85 13.77 -4.25 -8.93
C GLN A 85 13.17 -5.40 -9.75
N TYR A 86 12.74 -6.46 -9.07
CA TYR A 86 12.06 -7.58 -9.72
C TYR A 86 10.70 -7.15 -10.28
N TRP A 87 9.88 -6.45 -9.48
CA TRP A 87 8.56 -5.98 -9.91
C TRP A 87 8.60 -4.93 -11.01
N ARG A 88 9.69 -4.13 -11.08
CA ARG A 88 9.93 -3.23 -12.22
C ARG A 88 10.10 -3.97 -13.54
N LYS A 89 10.69 -5.15 -13.52
CA LYS A 89 10.77 -6.02 -14.71
C LYS A 89 9.41 -6.60 -15.09
N ASP A 90 8.51 -6.72 -14.12
CA ASP A 90 7.13 -7.19 -14.31
C ASP A 90 6.14 -6.06 -14.62
N GLY A 91 6.62 -4.84 -14.86
CA GLY A 91 5.79 -3.72 -15.30
C GLY A 91 5.48 -2.67 -14.24
N MET A 92 6.04 -2.77 -13.03
CA MET A 92 5.95 -1.66 -12.08
C MET A 92 6.72 -0.45 -12.61
N HIS A 93 6.14 0.74 -12.47
CA HIS A 93 6.78 1.98 -12.92
C HIS A 93 8.11 2.23 -12.21
N ASN A 94 9.10 2.75 -12.97
CA ASN A 94 10.42 3.06 -12.43
C ASN A 94 10.43 4.46 -11.82
N ASP A 95 9.97 4.58 -10.59
CA ASP A 95 9.92 5.82 -9.82
C ASP A 95 10.31 5.54 -8.36
N ASP A 96 10.42 6.59 -7.57
CA ASP A 96 10.74 6.49 -6.14
C ASP A 96 9.73 5.58 -5.44
N THR A 97 10.25 4.62 -4.69
CA THR A 97 9.43 3.58 -4.09
C THR A 97 9.73 3.48 -2.60
N THR A 98 8.72 3.77 -1.81
CA THR A 98 8.78 3.69 -0.35
C THR A 98 7.55 2.96 0.18
N MET A 99 7.74 2.23 1.26
CA MET A 99 6.68 1.54 1.97
C MET A 99 6.84 1.72 3.47
N VAL A 100 5.73 1.94 4.15
CA VAL A 100 5.61 1.84 5.61
C VAL A 100 4.51 0.83 5.92
N VAL A 101 4.81 -0.14 6.75
CA VAL A 101 3.86 -1.15 7.22
C VAL A 101 3.57 -0.89 8.68
N VAL A 102 2.29 -0.71 9.00
CA VAL A 102 1.81 -0.62 10.38
C VAL A 102 0.94 -1.83 10.64
N THR A 103 1.34 -2.63 11.60
CA THR A 103 0.65 -3.87 11.96
C THR A 103 0.12 -3.82 13.39
N ASP A 104 -0.95 -4.54 13.60
CA ASP A 104 -1.43 -4.91 14.94
C ASP A 104 -0.44 -5.91 15.56
N ASP A 105 -0.31 -5.93 16.87
CA ASP A 105 0.53 -6.86 17.62
C ASP A 105 0.16 -8.36 17.47
N ARG A 106 -1.04 -8.62 16.95
CA ARG A 106 -1.52 -9.98 16.58
C ARG A 106 -1.19 -10.38 15.15
N TYR A 107 -0.46 -9.55 14.42
CA TYR A 107 -0.23 -9.70 12.98
C TYR A 107 0.37 -11.05 12.58
N ASP A 108 1.39 -11.51 13.29
CA ASP A 108 2.11 -12.74 12.94
C ASP A 108 1.19 -13.98 12.89
N GLU A 109 0.24 -14.04 13.81
CA GLU A 109 -0.75 -15.12 13.85
C GLU A 109 -1.78 -15.00 12.72
N ALA A 110 -2.19 -13.79 12.39
CA ALA A 110 -3.15 -13.53 11.33
C ALA A 110 -2.53 -13.74 9.94
N PHE A 111 -1.31 -13.28 9.73
CA PHE A 111 -0.59 -13.42 8.46
C PHE A 111 -0.42 -14.88 8.03
N LYS A 112 -0.14 -15.76 8.99
CA LYS A 112 0.00 -17.19 8.74
C LYS A 112 -1.29 -17.89 8.32
N ARG A 113 -2.46 -17.32 8.69
CA ARG A 113 -3.79 -17.89 8.45
C ARG A 113 -4.54 -17.26 7.29
N GLN A 114 -4.12 -16.10 6.84
CA GLN A 114 -4.85 -15.34 5.83
C GLN A 114 -4.61 -15.90 4.43
N GLU A 115 -5.68 -16.33 3.78
CA GLU A 115 -5.67 -16.84 2.41
C GLU A 115 -6.00 -15.79 1.37
N GLU A 116 -6.78 -14.77 1.77
CA GLU A 116 -7.19 -13.64 0.90
C GLU A 116 -6.98 -12.30 1.58
N TRP A 117 -6.64 -11.30 0.77
CA TRP A 117 -6.48 -9.92 1.20
C TRP A 117 -7.63 -9.07 0.65
N VAL A 118 -8.27 -8.32 1.54
CA VAL A 118 -9.33 -7.36 1.19
C VAL A 118 -8.81 -5.95 1.38
N TRP A 119 -8.83 -5.17 0.30
CA TRP A 119 -8.32 -3.80 0.29
C TRP A 119 -8.98 -2.91 -0.79
#